data_32555a66d788c887070c9be46d3aa33b
#
_entry.id   32555a66d788c887070c9be46d3aa33b
#
_cell.length_a   1.000
_cell.length_b   1.000
_cell.length_c   1.000
_cell.angle_alpha   90.00
_cell.angle_beta   90.00
_cell.angle_gamma   90.00
#
_symmetry.space_group_name_H-M   'P 1'
#
loop_
_entity.id
_entity.type
_entity.pdbx_description
1 polymer ?
#
loop_
_entity_poly.entity_id
_entity_poly.type
_entity_poly.pdbx_seq_one_letter_code
_entity_poly.pdbx_strand_id
1 'polypeptide(L)'
;MFSHSRASVSGLINRAKKAVTLITQPRTLASPLLFTSHPANERLASQSHRSFATMNRNEDPIEALFQQKRSLRSRMCKELRNMDPLRRSEEDAAIQSIVVNAPWFKSSKSVCAYISSPALREVDTTGIVSEILSKLANESDVPNRKKLYVPRVEDRNSNMRMLRISSVDDLIVNSMNILEPALSDSNGKQHEDVMEARDPVDLFIVPGLAFDRCGRRLGRSGGYYDLFLKKYQELTKERKWKEPLCVALSYSKQIMEEGAIAVTSNDVSMDALVSPASVIPISPAAWERSMG
;
A
#
# COMPACT_ATOMS: atom_id res chain seq x y z
N MET A 1 -5.58 -13.55 -41.50
CA MET A 1 -5.37 -14.34 -40.26
C MET A 1 -4.23 -13.69 -39.49
N PHE A 2 -4.53 -12.78 -38.59
CA PHE A 2 -3.52 -12.22 -37.67
C PHE A 2 -3.77 -12.82 -36.30
N SER A 3 -2.90 -13.71 -35.88
CA SER A 3 -2.92 -14.29 -34.53
C SER A 3 -2.34 -13.24 -33.58
N HIS A 4 -3.20 -12.54 -32.83
CA HIS A 4 -2.78 -11.72 -31.69
C HIS A 4 -2.45 -12.66 -30.54
N SER A 5 -1.17 -12.85 -30.29
CA SER A 5 -0.64 -13.52 -29.10
C SER A 5 -1.10 -12.74 -27.86
N ARG A 6 -2.05 -13.30 -27.12
CA ARG A 6 -2.51 -12.76 -25.82
C ARG A 6 -1.37 -12.92 -24.81
N ALA A 7 -0.66 -11.83 -24.55
CA ALA A 7 0.24 -11.79 -23.40
C ALA A 7 -0.58 -11.95 -22.11
N SER A 8 -0.21 -12.92 -21.26
CA SER A 8 -0.90 -13.11 -19.98
C SER A 8 -0.63 -11.89 -19.08
N VAL A 9 -1.63 -11.49 -18.29
CA VAL A 9 -1.56 -10.39 -17.31
C VAL A 9 -0.32 -10.53 -16.42
N SER A 10 -0.01 -11.77 -15.97
CA SER A 10 1.22 -12.09 -15.22
C SER A 10 2.50 -11.80 -15.98
N GLY A 11 2.49 -11.93 -17.31
CA GLY A 11 3.68 -11.70 -18.15
C GLY A 11 4.04 -10.22 -18.28
N LEU A 12 3.07 -9.33 -18.39
CA LEU A 12 3.31 -7.88 -18.50
C LEU A 12 3.73 -7.27 -17.16
N ILE A 13 3.08 -7.64 -16.06
CA ILE A 13 3.47 -7.20 -14.72
C ILE A 13 4.85 -7.76 -14.35
N ASN A 14 5.17 -9.02 -14.74
CA ASN A 14 6.50 -9.60 -14.52
C ASN A 14 7.58 -8.99 -15.44
N ARG A 15 7.24 -8.52 -16.65
CA ARG A 15 8.17 -7.76 -17.50
C ARG A 15 8.51 -6.40 -16.87
N ALA A 16 7.53 -5.69 -16.32
CA ALA A 16 7.76 -4.46 -15.57
C ALA A 16 8.63 -4.72 -14.32
N LYS A 17 8.37 -5.82 -13.58
CA LYS A 17 9.19 -6.25 -12.43
C LYS A 17 10.66 -6.55 -12.85
N LYS A 18 10.90 -7.20 -13.99
CA LYS A 18 12.27 -7.47 -14.51
C LYS A 18 13.01 -6.21 -14.96
N ALA A 19 12.33 -5.25 -15.58
CA ALA A 19 12.95 -3.98 -15.98
C ALA A 19 13.44 -3.18 -14.75
N VAL A 20 12.70 -3.21 -13.65
CA VAL A 20 13.08 -2.58 -12.36
C VAL A 20 14.31 -3.22 -11.75
N THR A 21 14.46 -4.54 -11.86
CA THR A 21 15.59 -5.28 -11.25
C THR A 21 16.91 -5.03 -11.99
N LEU A 22 16.89 -4.73 -13.30
CA LEU A 22 18.08 -4.48 -14.12
C LEU A 22 18.70 -3.08 -13.92
N ILE A 23 17.97 -2.12 -13.37
CA ILE A 23 18.42 -0.73 -13.21
C ILE A 23 19.04 -0.48 -11.81
N THR A 24 18.90 -1.39 -10.86
CA THR A 24 19.34 -1.22 -9.46
C THR A 24 20.70 -1.87 -9.13
N GLN A 25 21.58 -2.12 -10.09
CA GLN A 25 22.96 -2.54 -9.74
C GLN A 25 23.79 -1.31 -9.35
N PRO A 26 24.39 -1.27 -8.16
CA PRO A 26 25.25 -0.17 -7.73
C PRO A 26 26.56 -0.18 -8.50
N ARG A 27 26.88 0.90 -9.18
CA ARG A 27 28.22 1.14 -9.71
C ARG A 27 29.17 1.32 -8.52
N THR A 28 30.08 0.37 -8.36
CA THR A 28 31.26 0.50 -7.50
C THR A 28 32.17 1.59 -8.04
N LEU A 29 32.41 2.61 -7.25
CA LEU A 29 33.55 3.52 -7.44
C LEU A 29 34.58 3.26 -6.36
N ALA A 30 35.79 3.03 -6.82
CA ALA A 30 36.98 2.66 -6.08
C ALA A 30 37.47 3.77 -5.17
N SER A 31 38.08 3.33 -4.05
CA SER A 31 39.00 4.08 -3.17
C SER A 31 40.29 4.42 -3.92
N PRO A 32 41.35 5.04 -3.34
CA PRO A 32 41.66 5.42 -1.94
C PRO A 32 42.39 6.77 -1.80
N LEU A 33 42.64 7.22 -0.57
CA LEU A 33 43.95 7.77 -0.21
C LEU A 33 44.13 7.84 1.34
N LEU A 34 45.21 7.21 1.76
CA LEU A 34 45.85 7.26 3.07
C LEU A 34 46.34 8.66 3.43
N PHE A 35 46.22 9.05 4.69
CA PHE A 35 47.29 9.85 5.35
C PHE A 35 47.40 9.51 6.83
N THR A 36 48.65 9.43 7.25
CA THR A 36 49.24 8.88 8.46
C THR A 36 49.35 9.91 9.61
N SER A 37 49.50 9.33 10.81
CA SER A 37 50.37 9.68 11.96
C SER A 37 49.94 10.69 13.01
N HIS A 38 49.84 10.16 14.19
CA HIS A 38 50.07 10.47 15.59
C HIS A 38 51.09 11.61 15.93
N PRO A 39 51.27 12.07 17.22
CA PRO A 39 50.81 11.52 18.51
C PRO A 39 50.37 12.51 19.62
N ALA A 40 49.78 11.91 20.65
CA ALA A 40 49.78 12.19 22.08
C ALA A 40 50.01 13.62 22.67
N ASN A 41 49.10 14.00 23.58
CA ASN A 41 49.52 14.43 24.92
C ASN A 41 48.39 14.28 25.96
N GLU A 42 48.72 13.60 27.03
CA GLU A 42 47.96 13.49 28.27
C GLU A 42 48.00 14.83 29.04
N ARG A 43 46.91 15.15 29.74
CA ARG A 43 46.91 15.65 31.12
C ARG A 43 45.50 15.69 31.72
N LEU A 44 45.31 14.80 32.66
CA LEU A 44 44.82 14.92 34.04
C LEU A 44 43.66 15.90 34.37
N ALA A 45 42.59 15.29 34.77
CA ALA A 45 41.75 15.45 35.95
C ALA A 45 41.29 16.85 36.39
N SER A 46 39.97 17.04 36.42
CA SER A 46 39.27 17.46 37.64
C SER A 46 37.76 17.26 37.51
N GLN A 47 37.28 16.55 38.43
CA GLN A 47 35.98 16.44 39.14
C GLN A 47 34.78 17.27 38.68
N SER A 48 33.69 16.49 38.53
CA SER A 48 32.35 16.78 39.02
C SER A 48 31.68 18.09 38.62
N HIS A 49 30.68 17.94 37.76
CA HIS A 49 29.35 18.43 38.10
C HIS A 49 28.33 17.58 37.32
N ARG A 50 27.53 16.82 38.06
CA ARG A 50 26.31 16.24 37.56
C ARG A 50 25.39 17.36 37.08
N SER A 51 25.41 17.67 35.80
CA SER A 51 24.34 18.39 35.17
C SER A 51 23.17 17.42 35.06
N PHE A 52 22.22 17.56 35.96
CA PHE A 52 20.86 17.08 35.74
C PHE A 52 20.43 17.69 34.40
N ALA A 53 20.36 16.87 33.38
CA ALA A 53 19.71 17.22 32.14
C ALA A 53 18.27 17.59 32.48
N THR A 54 17.98 18.88 32.43
CA THR A 54 16.62 19.42 32.47
C THR A 54 15.87 18.74 31.35
N MET A 55 15.00 17.81 31.68
CA MET A 55 13.98 17.32 30.74
C MET A 55 13.23 18.56 30.23
N ASN A 56 13.41 18.86 28.97
CA ASN A 56 12.65 19.88 28.27
C ASN A 56 11.17 19.44 28.31
N ARG A 57 10.40 20.05 29.21
CA ARG A 57 8.97 19.77 29.48
C ARG A 57 8.02 20.39 28.46
N ASN A 58 8.48 20.72 27.27
CA ASN A 58 7.65 21.35 26.23
C ASN A 58 7.88 20.72 24.85
N GLU A 59 7.93 19.41 24.74
CA GLU A 59 7.70 18.81 23.43
C GLU A 59 6.18 18.87 23.15
N ASP A 60 5.82 19.49 22.04
CA ASP A 60 4.44 19.50 21.55
C ASP A 60 3.98 18.05 21.40
N PRO A 61 2.88 17.63 22.05
CA PRO A 61 2.36 16.25 21.95
C PRO A 61 2.17 15.78 20.50
N ILE A 62 1.88 16.72 19.60
CA ILE A 62 1.73 16.44 18.17
C ILE A 62 3.08 16.09 17.56
N GLU A 63 4.15 16.86 17.87
CA GLU A 63 5.47 16.56 17.35
C GLU A 63 6.00 15.22 17.88
N ALA A 64 5.80 14.92 19.15
CA ALA A 64 6.16 13.63 19.73
C ALA A 64 5.47 12.46 18.99
N LEU A 65 4.19 12.60 18.63
CA LEU A 65 3.43 11.63 17.84
C LEU A 65 4.01 11.46 16.43
N PHE A 66 4.38 12.56 15.76
CA PHE A 66 5.02 12.49 14.43
C PHE A 66 6.40 11.83 14.49
N GLN A 67 7.19 12.07 15.54
CA GLN A 67 8.48 11.43 15.76
C GLN A 67 8.30 9.91 15.98
N GLN A 68 7.30 9.50 16.76
CA GLN A 68 6.96 8.10 16.94
C GLN A 68 6.59 7.43 15.62
N LYS A 69 5.70 8.05 14.82
CA LYS A 69 5.35 7.55 13.48
C LYS A 69 6.57 7.46 12.56
N ARG A 70 7.47 8.44 12.58
CA ARG A 70 8.70 8.47 11.77
C ARG A 70 9.64 7.33 12.15
N SER A 71 9.88 7.13 13.44
CA SER A 71 10.70 6.05 13.98
C SER A 71 10.17 4.68 13.58
N LEU A 72 8.85 4.47 13.76
CA LEU A 72 8.18 3.22 13.38
C LEU A 72 8.27 2.97 11.86
N ARG A 73 8.07 3.99 11.00
CA ARG A 73 8.26 3.85 9.55
C ARG A 73 9.66 3.39 9.19
N SER A 74 10.69 3.99 9.79
CA SER A 74 12.09 3.64 9.54
C SER A 74 12.37 2.18 9.90
N ARG A 75 11.90 1.74 11.06
CA ARG A 75 12.02 0.36 11.52
C ARG A 75 11.31 -0.61 10.57
N MET A 76 10.05 -0.35 10.21
CA MET A 76 9.28 -1.23 9.33
C MET A 76 9.83 -1.30 7.90
N CYS A 77 10.32 -0.18 7.37
CA CYS A 77 11.01 -0.19 6.08
C CYS A 77 12.26 -1.09 6.09
N LYS A 78 13.02 -1.10 7.19
CA LYS A 78 14.17 -1.98 7.37
C LYS A 78 13.74 -3.45 7.46
N GLU A 79 12.73 -3.75 8.27
CA GLU A 79 12.19 -5.10 8.44
C GLU A 79 11.69 -5.69 7.11
N LEU A 80 10.91 -4.92 6.35
CA LEU A 80 10.40 -5.35 5.05
C LEU A 80 11.50 -5.51 3.99
N ARG A 81 12.56 -4.71 4.06
CA ARG A 81 13.72 -4.84 3.17
C ARG A 81 14.48 -6.12 3.44
N ASN A 82 14.60 -6.49 4.72
CA ASN A 82 15.35 -7.67 5.18
C ASN A 82 14.49 -8.94 5.20
N MET A 83 13.24 -8.88 4.78
CA MET A 83 12.39 -10.05 4.68
C MET A 83 12.94 -10.99 3.60
N ASP A 84 13.08 -12.27 3.96
CA ASP A 84 13.55 -13.32 3.05
C ASP A 84 12.64 -13.37 1.79
N PRO A 85 13.22 -13.43 0.57
CA PRO A 85 12.45 -13.40 -0.67
C PRO A 85 11.52 -14.62 -0.85
N LEU A 86 11.92 -15.80 -0.39
CA LEU A 86 11.09 -17.00 -0.48
C LEU A 86 9.89 -16.87 0.44
N ARG A 87 10.14 -16.53 1.72
CA ARG A 87 9.07 -16.26 2.68
C ARG A 87 8.11 -15.18 2.20
N ARG A 88 8.63 -14.12 1.58
CA ARG A 88 7.78 -13.07 1.00
C ARG A 88 6.85 -13.64 -0.06
N SER A 89 7.38 -14.42 -1.00
CA SER A 89 6.60 -15.04 -2.06
C SER A 89 5.54 -15.99 -1.53
N GLU A 90 5.86 -16.76 -0.48
CA GLU A 90 4.91 -17.63 0.21
C GLU A 90 3.79 -16.85 0.88
N GLU A 91 4.13 -15.77 1.60
CA GLU A 91 3.14 -14.90 2.24
C GLU A 91 2.28 -14.15 1.21
N ASP A 92 2.86 -13.68 0.10
CA ASP A 92 2.13 -13.08 -1.02
C ASP A 92 1.09 -14.05 -1.59
N ALA A 93 1.48 -15.28 -1.88
CA ALA A 93 0.59 -16.30 -2.43
C ALA A 93 -0.54 -16.67 -1.45
N ALA A 94 -0.23 -16.81 -0.17
CA ALA A 94 -1.22 -17.12 0.87
C ALA A 94 -2.24 -15.97 1.02
N ILE A 95 -1.79 -14.72 1.11
CA ILE A 95 -2.65 -13.55 1.23
C ILE A 95 -3.58 -13.42 0.03
N GLN A 96 -3.04 -13.52 -1.19
CA GLN A 96 -3.83 -13.43 -2.41
C GLN A 96 -4.88 -14.54 -2.49
N SER A 97 -4.50 -15.78 -2.14
CA SER A 97 -5.44 -16.91 -2.08
C SER A 97 -6.59 -16.66 -1.09
N ILE A 98 -6.28 -16.12 0.10
CA ILE A 98 -7.31 -15.78 1.09
C ILE A 98 -8.25 -14.72 0.54
N VAL A 99 -7.73 -13.66 -0.08
CA VAL A 99 -8.55 -12.57 -0.64
C VAL A 99 -9.48 -13.07 -1.72
N VAL A 100 -8.98 -13.79 -2.73
CA VAL A 100 -9.83 -14.20 -3.88
C VAL A 100 -10.89 -15.21 -3.49
N ASN A 101 -10.69 -15.92 -2.38
CA ASN A 101 -11.64 -16.87 -1.84
C ASN A 101 -12.64 -16.28 -0.84
N ALA A 102 -12.37 -15.07 -0.33
CA ALA A 102 -13.20 -14.43 0.68
C ALA A 102 -14.61 -14.09 0.16
N PRO A 103 -15.69 -14.33 0.94
CA PRO A 103 -17.06 -13.99 0.57
C PRO A 103 -17.22 -12.51 0.20
N TRP A 104 -16.63 -11.61 0.99
CA TRP A 104 -16.68 -10.17 0.75
C TRP A 104 -15.99 -9.75 -0.55
N PHE A 105 -14.94 -10.46 -1.00
CA PHE A 105 -14.32 -10.21 -2.30
C PHE A 105 -15.18 -10.75 -3.43
N LYS A 106 -15.71 -11.98 -3.30
CA LYS A 106 -16.55 -12.61 -4.33
C LYS A 106 -17.84 -11.84 -4.60
N SER A 107 -18.48 -11.32 -3.55
CA SER A 107 -19.73 -10.56 -3.65
C SER A 107 -19.54 -9.09 -4.08
N SER A 108 -18.35 -8.54 -3.99
CA SER A 108 -18.07 -7.16 -4.40
C SER A 108 -18.21 -6.97 -5.90
N LYS A 109 -18.92 -5.92 -6.32
CA LYS A 109 -19.09 -5.51 -7.73
C LYS A 109 -18.10 -4.43 -8.14
N SER A 110 -17.66 -3.61 -7.17
CA SER A 110 -16.75 -2.49 -7.37
C SER A 110 -15.63 -2.54 -6.33
N VAL A 111 -14.38 -2.62 -6.81
CA VAL A 111 -13.19 -2.79 -5.98
C VAL A 111 -12.19 -1.70 -6.31
N CYS A 112 -11.69 -1.02 -5.28
CA CYS A 112 -10.49 -0.20 -5.35
C CYS A 112 -9.30 -0.99 -4.81
N ALA A 113 -8.22 -1.11 -5.57
CA ALA A 113 -7.03 -1.83 -5.13
C ALA A 113 -5.76 -1.13 -5.59
N TYR A 114 -4.71 -1.17 -4.77
CA TYR A 114 -3.41 -0.68 -5.19
C TYR A 114 -2.73 -1.65 -6.15
N ILE A 115 -1.88 -1.12 -7.02
CA ILE A 115 -0.95 -1.91 -7.82
C ILE A 115 0.34 -2.03 -7.03
N SER A 116 0.70 -3.24 -6.62
CA SER A 116 1.85 -3.49 -5.78
C SER A 116 3.16 -3.08 -6.44
N SER A 117 4.00 -2.35 -5.69
CA SER A 117 5.34 -1.96 -6.12
C SER A 117 6.40 -2.78 -5.39
N PRO A 118 7.24 -3.55 -6.12
CA PRO A 118 8.36 -4.28 -5.53
C PRO A 118 9.36 -3.36 -4.82
N ALA A 119 9.56 -2.13 -5.35
CA ALA A 119 10.42 -1.13 -4.73
C ALA A 119 9.91 -0.68 -3.36
N LEU A 120 8.61 -0.65 -3.19
CA LEU A 120 7.94 -0.30 -1.93
C LEU A 120 7.77 -1.49 -0.99
N ARG A 121 8.14 -2.71 -1.41
CA ARG A 121 8.00 -3.92 -0.60
C ARG A 121 6.57 -4.14 -0.08
N GLU A 122 5.58 -3.84 -0.90
CA GLU A 122 4.17 -4.07 -0.63
C GLU A 122 3.79 -5.53 -0.86
N VAL A 123 2.73 -6.00 -0.21
CA VAL A 123 2.12 -7.29 -0.51
C VAL A 123 1.69 -7.30 -1.98
N ASP A 124 2.01 -8.37 -2.69
CA ASP A 124 1.72 -8.48 -4.12
C ASP A 124 0.21 -8.61 -4.38
N THR A 125 -0.31 -7.71 -5.22
CA THR A 125 -1.72 -7.70 -5.63
C THR A 125 -1.95 -8.24 -7.03
N THR A 126 -0.90 -8.74 -7.70
CA THR A 126 -0.97 -9.19 -9.10
C THR A 126 -2.05 -10.24 -9.34
N GLY A 127 -2.17 -11.23 -8.46
CA GLY A 127 -3.18 -12.28 -8.57
C GLY A 127 -4.61 -11.75 -8.38
N ILE A 128 -4.81 -10.80 -7.44
CA ILE A 128 -6.11 -10.16 -7.20
C ILE A 128 -6.55 -9.34 -8.41
N VAL A 129 -5.64 -8.52 -8.95
CA VAL A 129 -5.86 -7.70 -10.15
C VAL A 129 -6.16 -8.61 -11.36
N SER A 130 -5.35 -9.67 -11.54
CA SER A 130 -5.54 -10.63 -12.61
C SER A 130 -6.88 -11.34 -12.52
N GLU A 131 -7.33 -11.74 -11.34
CA GLU A 131 -8.62 -12.39 -11.11
C GLU A 131 -9.79 -11.49 -11.54
N ILE A 132 -9.71 -10.18 -11.24
CA ILE A 132 -10.74 -9.23 -11.65
C ILE A 132 -10.72 -9.02 -13.17
N LEU A 133 -9.53 -8.77 -13.74
CA LEU A 133 -9.40 -8.41 -15.16
C LEU A 133 -9.60 -9.60 -16.09
N SER A 134 -9.23 -10.84 -15.69
CA SER A 134 -9.45 -12.04 -16.52
C SER A 134 -10.94 -12.37 -16.68
N LYS A 135 -11.73 -12.16 -15.65
CA LYS A 135 -13.20 -12.30 -15.73
C LYS A 135 -13.82 -11.25 -16.65
N LEU A 136 -13.24 -10.04 -16.69
CA LEU A 136 -13.66 -9.00 -17.64
C LEU A 136 -13.44 -9.41 -19.11
N ALA A 137 -12.40 -10.18 -19.41
CA ALA A 137 -12.05 -10.59 -20.78
C ALA A 137 -12.91 -11.76 -21.29
N ASN A 138 -13.42 -12.62 -20.40
CA ASN A 138 -14.07 -13.88 -20.77
C ASN A 138 -15.60 -13.79 -20.87
N GLU A 139 -16.21 -12.75 -20.31
CA GLU A 139 -17.66 -12.59 -20.23
C GLU A 139 -18.11 -11.36 -21.03
N SER A 140 -18.43 -11.55 -22.32
CA SER A 140 -18.80 -10.43 -23.21
C SER A 140 -20.12 -9.75 -22.87
N ASP A 141 -21.05 -10.40 -22.13
CA ASP A 141 -22.45 -9.95 -22.01
C ASP A 141 -23.07 -9.94 -20.60
N VAL A 142 -22.28 -9.94 -19.52
CA VAL A 142 -22.87 -10.00 -18.16
C VAL A 142 -22.95 -8.62 -17.52
N PRO A 143 -24.15 -8.14 -17.12
CA PRO A 143 -24.34 -6.85 -16.44
C PRO A 143 -23.70 -6.78 -15.05
N ASN A 144 -23.04 -7.83 -14.59
CA ASN A 144 -22.53 -7.99 -13.23
C ASN A 144 -20.99 -8.03 -13.15
N ARG A 145 -20.29 -7.37 -14.10
CA ARG A 145 -18.82 -7.32 -14.15
C ARG A 145 -18.25 -6.54 -12.97
N LYS A 146 -17.28 -7.16 -12.27
CA LYS A 146 -16.53 -6.49 -11.21
C LYS A 146 -15.73 -5.33 -11.78
N LYS A 147 -15.98 -4.09 -11.30
CA LYS A 147 -15.21 -2.90 -11.67
C LYS A 147 -13.93 -2.82 -10.84
N LEU A 148 -12.80 -2.52 -11.47
CA LEU A 148 -11.53 -2.30 -10.79
C LEU A 148 -11.09 -0.84 -10.95
N TYR A 149 -10.85 -0.18 -9.84
CA TYR A 149 -10.26 1.16 -9.78
C TYR A 149 -8.88 1.07 -9.11
N VAL A 150 -7.89 1.76 -9.68
CA VAL A 150 -6.52 1.74 -9.18
C VAL A 150 -5.99 3.14 -8.99
N PRO A 151 -5.05 3.36 -8.04
CA PRO A 151 -4.61 4.69 -7.68
C PRO A 151 -3.74 5.33 -8.75
N ARG A 152 -3.96 6.64 -8.95
CA ARG A 152 -3.09 7.55 -9.66
C ARG A 152 -2.76 8.73 -8.76
N VAL A 153 -1.49 9.00 -8.54
CA VAL A 153 -1.01 10.17 -7.80
C VAL A 153 -1.03 11.38 -8.71
N GLU A 154 -1.74 12.45 -8.30
CA GLU A 154 -1.85 13.67 -9.11
C GLU A 154 -0.73 14.67 -8.79
N ASP A 155 -0.36 14.79 -7.51
CA ASP A 155 0.64 15.74 -7.05
C ASP A 155 1.35 15.29 -5.77
N ARG A 156 2.20 16.18 -5.22
CA ARG A 156 2.90 15.95 -3.94
C ARG A 156 2.11 16.40 -2.70
N ASN A 157 0.89 16.92 -2.89
CA ASN A 157 0.03 17.44 -1.82
C ASN A 157 -1.02 16.43 -1.37
N SER A 158 -0.71 15.14 -1.45
CA SER A 158 -1.59 14.02 -1.08
C SER A 158 -2.85 13.88 -1.94
N ASN A 159 -2.90 14.53 -3.11
CA ASN A 159 -3.99 14.33 -4.05
C ASN A 159 -3.79 13.06 -4.87
N MET A 160 -4.80 12.21 -4.83
CA MET A 160 -4.85 10.92 -5.51
C MET A 160 -6.24 10.69 -6.07
N ARG A 161 -6.30 10.08 -7.24
CA ARG A 161 -7.52 9.59 -7.86
C ARG A 161 -7.53 8.06 -7.90
N MET A 162 -8.71 7.47 -7.96
CA MET A 162 -8.88 6.05 -8.25
C MET A 162 -9.56 5.94 -9.62
N LEU A 163 -8.82 5.51 -10.64
CA LEU A 163 -9.28 5.44 -12.01
C LEU A 163 -9.61 4.00 -12.39
N ARG A 164 -10.72 3.82 -13.11
CA ARG A 164 -11.17 2.53 -13.58
C ARG A 164 -10.27 2.03 -14.70
N ILE A 165 -9.80 0.78 -14.58
CA ILE A 165 -9.09 0.10 -15.64
C ILE A 165 -9.87 -1.14 -16.09
N SER A 166 -9.69 -1.52 -17.34
CA SER A 166 -10.27 -2.72 -17.96
C SER A 166 -9.23 -3.72 -18.42
N SER A 167 -7.99 -3.26 -18.57
CA SER A 167 -6.82 -4.04 -18.97
C SER A 167 -5.59 -3.61 -18.18
N VAL A 168 -4.58 -4.47 -18.10
CA VAL A 168 -3.25 -4.09 -17.62
C VAL A 168 -2.53 -3.15 -18.58
N ASP A 169 -2.95 -3.09 -19.83
CA ASP A 169 -2.41 -2.17 -20.84
C ASP A 169 -2.81 -0.71 -20.58
N ASP A 170 -3.82 -0.49 -19.71
CA ASP A 170 -4.19 0.82 -19.22
C ASP A 170 -3.17 1.40 -18.22
N LEU A 171 -2.20 0.57 -17.77
CA LEU A 171 -1.18 0.98 -16.80
C LEU A 171 0.09 1.47 -17.49
N ILE A 172 0.61 2.59 -17.00
CA ILE A 172 1.89 3.19 -17.42
C ILE A 172 2.84 3.29 -16.24
N VAL A 173 4.14 3.32 -16.52
CA VAL A 173 5.16 3.54 -15.49
C VAL A 173 5.35 5.03 -15.27
N ASN A 174 5.17 5.51 -14.03
CA ASN A 174 5.39 6.91 -13.68
C ASN A 174 6.88 7.22 -13.42
N SER A 175 7.20 8.49 -13.12
CA SER A 175 8.57 8.95 -12.84
C SER A 175 9.24 8.30 -11.63
N MET A 176 8.48 7.68 -10.74
CA MET A 176 8.96 6.93 -9.58
C MET A 176 9.07 5.42 -9.85
N ASN A 177 8.92 5.01 -11.10
CA ASN A 177 8.94 3.61 -11.51
C ASN A 177 7.82 2.76 -10.86
N ILE A 178 6.66 3.37 -10.66
CA ILE A 178 5.45 2.74 -10.12
C ILE A 178 4.41 2.68 -11.25
N LEU A 179 3.71 1.56 -11.35
CA LEU A 179 2.61 1.41 -12.30
C LEU A 179 1.38 2.16 -11.79
N GLU A 180 0.82 3.01 -12.65
CA GLU A 180 -0.42 3.74 -12.41
C GLU A 180 -1.25 3.82 -13.70
N PRO A 181 -2.59 4.04 -13.62
CA PRO A 181 -3.41 4.15 -14.83
C PRO A 181 -3.03 5.38 -15.64
N ALA A 182 -3.05 5.27 -16.97
CA ALA A 182 -3.06 6.43 -17.85
C ALA A 182 -4.32 7.28 -17.57
N LEU A 183 -4.37 8.52 -18.04
CA LEU A 183 -5.59 9.34 -17.92
C LEU A 183 -6.70 8.88 -18.85
N SER A 184 -6.32 8.29 -19.99
CA SER A 184 -7.25 7.79 -21.00
C SER A 184 -6.81 6.40 -21.48
N ASP A 185 -7.77 5.63 -21.98
CA ASP A 185 -7.54 4.34 -22.60
C ASP A 185 -6.87 4.50 -24.01
N SER A 186 -6.58 3.38 -24.66
CA SER A 186 -5.97 3.34 -25.99
C SER A 186 -6.80 4.02 -27.10
N ASN A 187 -8.10 4.25 -26.86
CA ASN A 187 -9.02 4.93 -27.78
C ASN A 187 -9.17 6.43 -27.46
N GLY A 188 -8.40 6.96 -26.50
CA GLY A 188 -8.47 8.35 -26.06
C GLY A 188 -9.65 8.68 -25.13
N LYS A 189 -10.44 7.71 -24.71
CA LYS A 189 -11.53 7.91 -23.74
C LYS A 189 -10.97 8.00 -22.33
N GLN A 190 -11.34 9.03 -21.60
CA GLN A 190 -10.91 9.20 -20.20
C GLN A 190 -11.44 8.06 -19.33
N HIS A 191 -10.57 7.57 -18.44
CA HIS A 191 -10.93 6.60 -17.43
C HIS A 191 -11.90 7.21 -16.41
N GLU A 192 -12.93 6.43 -16.03
CA GLU A 192 -13.90 6.83 -15.00
C GLU A 192 -13.19 7.01 -13.66
N ASP A 193 -13.35 8.18 -13.03
CA ASP A 193 -12.95 8.41 -11.66
C ASP A 193 -13.99 7.81 -10.71
N VAL A 194 -13.54 7.12 -9.68
CA VAL A 194 -14.43 6.52 -8.69
C VAL A 194 -15.29 7.55 -7.95
N MET A 195 -14.80 8.78 -7.81
CA MET A 195 -15.57 9.89 -7.19
C MET A 195 -16.77 10.31 -8.06
N GLU A 196 -16.72 10.05 -9.36
CA GLU A 196 -17.77 10.36 -10.33
C GLU A 196 -18.66 9.13 -10.65
N ALA A 197 -18.31 7.97 -10.11
CA ALA A 197 -19.04 6.74 -10.35
C ALA A 197 -20.52 6.84 -9.90
N ARG A 198 -21.40 6.15 -10.62
CA ARG A 198 -22.84 6.10 -10.30
C ARG A 198 -23.16 5.11 -9.19
N ASP A 199 -22.36 4.09 -9.04
CA ASP A 199 -22.55 3.01 -8.06
C ASP A 199 -21.47 3.11 -6.98
N PRO A 200 -21.78 2.71 -5.72
CA PRO A 200 -20.80 2.72 -4.64
C PRO A 200 -19.68 1.69 -4.88
N VAL A 201 -18.53 1.95 -4.27
CA VAL A 201 -17.48 0.94 -4.09
C VAL A 201 -17.88 0.00 -2.95
N ASP A 202 -17.69 -1.30 -3.14
CA ASP A 202 -17.96 -2.30 -2.12
C ASP A 202 -16.73 -2.58 -1.24
N LEU A 203 -15.52 -2.44 -1.83
CA LEU A 203 -14.28 -2.87 -1.22
C LEU A 203 -13.10 -1.96 -1.58
N PHE A 204 -12.38 -1.49 -0.57
CA PHE A 204 -11.05 -0.91 -0.70
C PHE A 204 -9.98 -1.88 -0.20
N ILE A 205 -9.01 -2.21 -1.04
CA ILE A 205 -7.78 -2.92 -0.67
C ILE A 205 -6.67 -1.89 -0.51
N VAL A 206 -6.19 -1.71 0.72
CA VAL A 206 -5.35 -0.58 1.11
C VAL A 206 -3.95 -1.05 1.54
N PRO A 207 -2.85 -0.42 1.05
CA PRO A 207 -1.50 -0.75 1.47
C PRO A 207 -1.11 -0.03 2.77
N GLY A 208 -0.07 -0.54 3.44
CA GLY A 208 0.53 0.12 4.59
C GLY A 208 1.90 -0.42 4.95
N LEU A 209 2.59 0.23 5.88
CA LEU A 209 3.86 -0.22 6.45
C LEU A 209 3.67 -1.07 7.70
N ALA A 210 2.66 -0.75 8.50
CA ALA A 210 2.31 -1.51 9.69
C ALA A 210 0.81 -1.35 9.98
N PHE A 211 0.27 -2.32 10.70
CA PHE A 211 -1.13 -2.37 11.11
C PHE A 211 -1.19 -2.91 12.53
N ASP A 212 -2.13 -2.45 13.33
CA ASP A 212 -2.42 -3.07 14.61
C ASP A 212 -3.80 -3.76 14.61
N ARG A 213 -4.04 -4.55 15.65
CA ARG A 213 -5.27 -5.34 15.75
C ARG A 213 -6.54 -4.53 16.01
N CYS A 214 -6.39 -3.20 16.24
CA CYS A 214 -7.49 -2.24 16.28
C CYS A 214 -7.81 -1.61 14.91
N GLY A 215 -7.14 -2.04 13.83
CA GLY A 215 -7.33 -1.49 12.49
C GLY A 215 -6.55 -0.22 12.23
N ARG A 216 -5.69 0.24 13.14
CA ARG A 216 -4.83 1.41 12.90
C ARG A 216 -3.80 1.07 11.85
N ARG A 217 -3.55 2.01 10.95
CA ARG A 217 -2.67 1.83 9.80
C ARG A 217 -1.55 2.88 9.81
N LEU A 218 -0.32 2.44 9.65
CA LEU A 218 0.82 3.30 9.39
C LEU A 218 1.09 3.36 7.88
N GLY A 219 0.74 4.47 7.26
CA GLY A 219 1.11 4.74 5.86
C GLY A 219 2.56 5.19 5.70
N ARG A 220 2.98 5.40 4.43
CA ARG A 220 4.36 5.81 4.07
C ARG A 220 4.68 7.29 4.28
N SER A 221 3.83 8.09 4.86
CA SER A 221 3.91 9.52 5.20
C SER A 221 3.13 10.48 4.32
N GLY A 222 2.84 10.16 3.07
CA GLY A 222 2.19 11.08 2.15
C GLY A 222 0.70 11.36 2.43
N GLY A 223 0.03 10.58 3.29
CA GLY A 223 -1.38 10.78 3.64
C GLY A 223 -2.40 10.54 2.52
N TYR A 224 -1.95 10.10 1.33
CA TYR A 224 -2.80 9.95 0.14
C TYR A 224 -4.06 9.12 0.39
N TYR A 225 -3.89 7.93 1.00
CA TYR A 225 -5.04 7.06 1.27
C TYR A 225 -5.96 7.62 2.34
N ASP A 226 -5.42 8.22 3.40
CA ASP A 226 -6.25 8.77 4.48
C ASP A 226 -7.11 9.93 3.97
N LEU A 227 -6.51 10.84 3.19
CA LEU A 227 -7.22 11.96 2.58
C LEU A 227 -8.27 11.47 1.57
N PHE A 228 -7.90 10.50 0.72
CA PHE A 228 -8.82 9.94 -0.26
C PHE A 228 -9.99 9.21 0.39
N LEU A 229 -9.73 8.33 1.35
CA LEU A 229 -10.77 7.58 2.04
C LEU A 229 -11.74 8.49 2.79
N LYS A 230 -11.26 9.57 3.41
CA LYS A 230 -12.13 10.59 4.03
C LYS A 230 -13.05 11.25 3.02
N LYS A 231 -12.50 11.72 1.90
CA LYS A 231 -13.31 12.31 0.82
C LYS A 231 -14.36 11.31 0.31
N TYR A 232 -13.99 10.05 0.19
CA TYR A 232 -14.92 9.01 -0.24
C TYR A 232 -16.01 8.74 0.81
N GLN A 233 -15.66 8.74 2.12
CA GLN A 233 -16.64 8.62 3.21
C GLN A 233 -17.62 9.79 3.23
N GLU A 234 -17.18 11.01 2.94
CA GLU A 234 -18.06 12.18 2.80
C GLU A 234 -19.03 11.99 1.63
N LEU A 235 -18.52 11.52 0.47
CA LEU A 235 -19.32 11.22 -0.69
C LEU A 235 -20.37 10.13 -0.43
N THR A 236 -20.01 9.06 0.30
CA THR A 236 -20.96 8.00 0.64
C THR A 236 -22.08 8.49 1.53
N LYS A 237 -21.77 9.38 2.48
CA LYS A 237 -22.79 10.02 3.35
C LYS A 237 -23.73 10.92 2.53
N GLU A 238 -23.18 11.76 1.66
CA GLU A 238 -23.94 12.66 0.79
C GLU A 238 -24.90 11.88 -0.11
N ARG A 239 -24.40 10.82 -0.75
CA ARG A 239 -25.17 9.97 -1.67
C ARG A 239 -26.03 8.91 -0.97
N LYS A 240 -25.96 8.81 0.35
CA LYS A 240 -26.63 7.77 1.16
C LYS A 240 -26.29 6.36 0.69
N TRP A 241 -25.06 6.14 0.29
CA TRP A 241 -24.54 4.86 -0.10
C TRP A 241 -24.11 4.02 1.10
N LYS A 242 -24.07 2.70 0.91
CA LYS A 242 -23.44 1.80 1.88
C LYS A 242 -21.92 2.08 1.90
N GLU A 243 -21.36 2.15 3.09
CA GLU A 243 -19.90 2.31 3.22
C GLU A 243 -19.15 1.08 2.70
N PRO A 244 -18.03 1.29 1.98
CA PRO A 244 -17.16 0.22 1.52
C PRO A 244 -16.49 -0.50 2.69
N LEU A 245 -16.11 -1.75 2.49
CA LEU A 245 -15.22 -2.44 3.41
C LEU A 245 -13.78 -2.01 3.12
N CYS A 246 -13.06 -1.52 4.12
CA CYS A 246 -11.65 -1.15 4.03
C CYS A 246 -10.77 -2.30 4.55
N VAL A 247 -10.11 -3.02 3.65
CA VAL A 247 -9.29 -4.20 3.96
C VAL A 247 -7.83 -3.89 3.67
N ALA A 248 -6.93 -4.16 4.63
CA ALA A 248 -5.51 -4.04 4.41
C ALA A 248 -4.86 -5.41 4.22
N LEU A 249 -3.88 -5.48 3.29
CA LEU A 249 -3.04 -6.65 3.11
C LEU A 249 -1.75 -6.48 3.92
N SER A 250 -1.39 -7.51 4.68
CA SER A 250 -0.33 -7.41 5.66
C SER A 250 0.53 -8.66 5.70
N TYR A 251 1.84 -8.50 5.50
CA TYR A 251 2.78 -9.54 5.89
C TYR A 251 2.72 -9.78 7.40
N SER A 252 3.09 -10.97 7.84
CA SER A 252 3.11 -11.33 9.26
C SER A 252 3.92 -10.35 10.12
N LYS A 253 5.03 -9.81 9.58
CA LYS A 253 5.89 -8.83 10.25
C LYS A 253 5.29 -7.43 10.38
N GLN A 254 4.24 -7.12 9.65
CA GLN A 254 3.60 -5.80 9.67
C GLN A 254 2.50 -5.69 10.72
N ILE A 255 2.09 -6.81 11.33
CA ILE A 255 1.03 -6.84 12.35
C ILE A 255 1.65 -6.55 13.70
N MET A 256 1.20 -5.46 14.30
CA MET A 256 1.64 -4.96 15.60
C MET A 256 0.63 -5.32 16.69
N GLU A 257 1.10 -5.22 17.94
CA GLU A 257 0.21 -5.28 19.10
C GLU A 257 -0.80 -4.13 19.08
N GLU A 258 -1.90 -4.34 19.77
CA GLU A 258 -2.96 -3.35 19.92
C GLU A 258 -2.44 -2.03 20.47
N GLY A 259 -2.80 -0.92 19.84
CA GLY A 259 -2.40 0.42 20.27
C GLY A 259 -0.95 0.80 19.92
N ALA A 260 -0.18 -0.05 19.24
CA ALA A 260 1.21 0.23 18.89
C ALA A 260 1.38 1.35 17.85
N ILE A 261 0.34 1.65 17.09
CA ILE A 261 0.35 2.69 16.07
C ILE A 261 -0.34 3.94 16.60
N ALA A 262 0.44 5.02 16.74
CA ALA A 262 -0.11 6.32 17.08
C ALA A 262 -0.99 6.85 15.94
N VAL A 263 -2.15 7.40 16.28
CA VAL A 263 -3.13 7.93 15.32
C VAL A 263 -3.42 9.39 15.55
N THR A 264 -3.78 10.08 14.48
CA THR A 264 -4.33 11.43 14.49
C THR A 264 -5.80 11.39 14.04
N SER A 265 -6.50 12.50 14.15
CA SER A 265 -7.86 12.64 13.61
C SER A 265 -7.93 12.45 12.09
N ASN A 266 -6.78 12.47 11.40
CA ASN A 266 -6.70 12.29 9.94
C ASN A 266 -6.53 10.83 9.49
N ASP A 267 -6.13 9.95 10.37
CA ASP A 267 -5.94 8.55 10.02
C ASP A 267 -7.30 7.82 9.90
N VAL A 268 -7.43 6.96 8.88
CA VAL A 268 -8.63 6.13 8.66
C VAL A 268 -8.32 4.70 9.06
N SER A 269 -9.17 4.14 9.91
CA SER A 269 -9.05 2.75 10.38
C SER A 269 -9.49 1.76 9.33
N MET A 270 -8.89 0.55 9.37
CA MET A 270 -9.25 -0.58 8.52
C MET A 270 -10.35 -1.42 9.20
N ASP A 271 -11.24 -1.97 8.38
CA ASP A 271 -12.28 -2.88 8.84
C ASP A 271 -11.77 -4.31 9.05
N ALA A 272 -10.76 -4.71 8.26
CA ALA A 272 -10.12 -6.02 8.39
C ALA A 272 -8.67 -5.97 7.92
N LEU A 273 -7.86 -6.90 8.43
CA LEU A 273 -6.53 -7.21 7.91
C LEU A 273 -6.55 -8.60 7.29
N VAL A 274 -5.84 -8.78 6.18
CA VAL A 274 -5.57 -10.09 5.62
C VAL A 274 -4.09 -10.40 5.83
N SER A 275 -3.83 -11.40 6.65
CA SER A 275 -2.50 -11.96 6.92
C SER A 275 -2.29 -13.24 6.13
N PRO A 276 -1.05 -13.78 6.08
CA PRO A 276 -0.82 -15.09 5.46
C PRO A 276 -1.56 -16.24 6.14
N ALA A 277 -1.94 -16.07 7.41
CA ALA A 277 -2.63 -17.08 8.19
C ALA A 277 -4.16 -17.02 8.05
N SER A 278 -4.74 -15.81 8.00
CA SER A 278 -6.19 -15.63 8.00
C SER A 278 -6.61 -14.18 7.77
N VAL A 279 -7.92 -13.98 7.57
CA VAL A 279 -8.57 -12.67 7.75
C VAL A 279 -8.69 -12.39 9.24
N ILE A 280 -8.36 -11.16 9.64
CA ILE A 280 -8.54 -10.62 11.00
C ILE A 280 -9.63 -9.54 10.88
N PRO A 281 -10.90 -9.86 11.14
CA PRO A 281 -11.98 -8.88 11.12
C PRO A 281 -11.88 -7.99 12.35
N ILE A 282 -12.15 -6.69 12.18
CA ILE A 282 -12.01 -5.64 13.21
C ILE A 282 -13.35 -4.94 13.44
N SER A 283 -13.97 -4.43 12.36
CA SER A 283 -15.26 -3.78 12.46
C SER A 283 -16.42 -4.77 12.45
N PRO A 284 -17.62 -4.40 12.99
CA PRO A 284 -18.83 -5.21 12.84
C PRO A 284 -19.15 -5.56 11.40
N ALA A 285 -18.97 -4.61 10.47
CA ALA A 285 -19.20 -4.83 9.05
C ALA A 285 -18.28 -5.91 8.45
N ALA A 286 -17.04 -6.02 8.94
CA ALA A 286 -16.12 -7.07 8.51
C ALA A 286 -16.54 -8.45 9.06
N TRP A 287 -17.00 -8.51 10.30
CA TRP A 287 -17.52 -9.74 10.88
C TRP A 287 -18.73 -10.27 10.12
N GLU A 288 -19.72 -9.42 9.86
CA GLU A 288 -20.92 -9.78 9.11
C GLU A 288 -20.60 -10.30 7.70
N ARG A 289 -19.70 -9.61 6.98
CA ARG A 289 -19.33 -9.99 5.60
C ARG A 289 -18.35 -11.18 5.53
N SER A 290 -17.75 -11.59 6.63
CA SER A 290 -16.88 -12.77 6.70
C SER A 290 -17.65 -14.07 6.94
N MET A 291 -18.87 -13.99 7.49
CA MET A 291 -19.71 -15.14 7.84
C MET A 291 -20.72 -15.53 6.74
N GLY A 292 -20.93 -14.71 5.73
CA GLY A 292 -21.81 -14.95 4.59
C GLY A 292 -21.04 -15.44 3.37
#